data_16e72adaf8e94e11d1dfb8cbbab45757
#
_entry.id   16e72adaf8e94e11d1dfb8cbbab45757
#
_cell.length_a   1.000
_cell.length_b   1.000
_cell.length_c   1.000
_cell.angle_alpha   90.00
_cell.angle_beta   90.00
_cell.angle_gamma   90.00
#
_symmetry.space_group_name_H-M   'P 1'
#
loop_
_entity.id
_entity.type
_entity.pdbx_description
1 polymer ?
#
loop_
_entity_poly.entity_id
_entity_poly.type
_entity_poly.pdbx_seq_one_letter_code
_entity_poly.pdbx_strand_id
1 'polypeptide(L)'
;MQVTPPLMKVKEESEKAALKLNIQKTKIMASSPITSWQIDGEEMKTVTGFIFLGSKITADSDCSHKIKRHLLLGRNVMTNLDSILQSREIILPTKVHLVKAIVLPVVMYGCESWTVKKAKCRRIDAFELWCW
;
A
#
# COMPACT_ATOMS: atom_id res chain seq x y z
N MET A 1 -4.61 30.20 0.24
CA MET A 1 -4.49 29.56 1.56
C MET A 1 -3.03 29.20 1.76
N GLN A 2 -2.43 29.65 2.84
CA GLN A 2 -0.99 29.51 3.07
C GLN A 2 -0.62 28.05 3.39
N VAL A 3 0.60 27.70 2.98
CA VAL A 3 1.24 26.39 3.24
C VAL A 3 1.18 26.04 4.72
N THR A 4 0.82 24.80 5.04
CA THR A 4 0.75 24.36 6.44
C THR A 4 2.11 24.45 7.12
N PRO A 5 2.17 24.83 8.41
CA PRO A 5 3.42 24.94 9.16
C PRO A 5 4.37 23.75 9.06
N PRO A 6 3.88 22.48 9.00
CA PRO A 6 4.74 21.30 8.84
C PRO A 6 5.53 21.27 7.54
N LEU A 7 4.92 21.69 6.42
CA LEU A 7 5.58 21.64 5.10
C LEU A 7 6.67 22.69 4.96
N MET A 8 6.47 23.87 5.55
CA MET A 8 7.51 24.91 5.62
C MET A 8 8.71 24.44 6.42
N LYS A 9 8.49 23.77 7.57
CA LYS A 9 9.57 23.20 8.36
C LYS A 9 10.35 22.12 7.58
N VAL A 10 9.66 21.25 6.85
CA VAL A 10 10.31 20.24 5.99
C VAL A 10 11.19 20.93 4.95
N LYS A 11 10.72 22.01 4.32
CA LYS A 11 11.50 22.77 3.36
C LYS A 11 12.74 23.36 4.01
N GLU A 12 12.60 24.08 5.11
CA GLU A 12 13.72 24.72 5.83
C GLU A 12 14.76 23.69 6.30
N GLU A 13 14.32 22.57 6.87
CA GLU A 13 15.24 21.53 7.32
C GLU A 13 15.92 20.79 6.15
N SER A 14 15.23 20.61 5.02
CA SER A 14 15.84 20.01 3.83
C SER A 14 16.90 20.93 3.21
N GLU A 15 16.65 22.24 3.20
CA GLU A 15 17.60 23.24 2.70
C GLU A 15 18.90 23.27 3.56
N LYS A 16 18.78 23.13 4.88
CA LYS A 16 19.94 23.01 5.79
C LYS A 16 20.79 21.76 5.46
N ALA A 17 20.17 20.71 4.96
CA ALA A 17 20.86 19.49 4.52
C ALA A 17 21.29 19.55 3.04
N ALA A 18 21.30 20.74 2.41
CA ALA A 18 21.58 20.94 0.98
C ALA A 18 20.65 20.17 0.03
N LEU A 19 19.45 19.81 0.47
CA LEU A 19 18.42 19.17 -0.33
C LEU A 19 17.36 20.19 -0.74
N LYS A 20 16.95 20.16 -2.02
CA LYS A 20 15.86 21.00 -2.52
C LYS A 20 14.57 20.19 -2.66
N LEU A 21 13.48 20.73 -2.13
CA LEU A 21 12.16 20.19 -2.33
C LEU A 21 11.77 20.26 -3.82
N ASN A 22 11.43 19.14 -4.43
CA ASN A 22 10.96 19.13 -5.81
C ASN A 22 9.44 19.37 -5.84
N ILE A 23 9.04 20.61 -6.14
CA ILE A 23 7.63 21.05 -6.13
C ILE A 23 6.80 20.26 -7.16
N GLN A 24 7.34 19.99 -8.34
CA GLN A 24 6.64 19.24 -9.39
C GLN A 24 6.31 17.79 -9.00
N LYS A 25 7.18 17.16 -8.18
CA LYS A 25 6.98 15.81 -7.66
C LYS A 25 6.20 15.79 -6.35
N THR A 26 6.12 16.93 -5.66
CA THR A 26 5.36 17.07 -4.42
C THR A 26 3.87 17.18 -4.75
N LYS A 27 3.06 16.37 -4.11
CA LYS A 27 1.60 16.33 -4.31
C LYS A 27 0.91 16.48 -2.99
N ILE A 28 -0.25 17.14 -2.99
CA ILE A 28 -1.09 17.30 -1.81
C ILE A 28 -2.30 16.40 -1.95
N MET A 29 -2.60 15.71 -0.88
CA MET A 29 -3.81 14.93 -0.73
C MET A 29 -4.55 15.39 0.51
N ALA A 30 -5.83 15.71 0.36
CA ALA A 30 -6.69 16.16 1.45
C ALA A 30 -8.03 15.42 1.42
N SER A 31 -8.60 15.23 2.60
CA SER A 31 -9.92 14.61 2.77
C SER A 31 -11.08 15.58 2.50
N SER A 32 -10.79 16.88 2.46
CA SER A 32 -11.76 17.96 2.13
C SER A 32 -11.35 18.68 0.85
N PRO A 33 -12.29 19.25 0.10
CA PRO A 33 -11.98 20.01 -1.11
C PRO A 33 -11.11 21.23 -0.77
N ILE A 34 -9.91 21.28 -1.34
CA ILE A 34 -8.97 22.38 -1.22
C ILE A 34 -8.89 23.07 -2.57
N THR A 35 -9.04 24.39 -2.57
CA THR A 35 -9.09 25.20 -3.80
C THR A 35 -7.75 25.37 -4.48
N SER A 36 -6.68 25.64 -3.74
CA SER A 36 -5.31 25.68 -4.27
C SER A 36 -4.29 25.74 -3.15
N TRP A 37 -3.09 25.20 -3.40
CA TRP A 37 -1.94 25.30 -2.52
C TRP A 37 -0.73 25.77 -3.31
N GLN A 38 0.00 26.72 -2.77
CA GLN A 38 1.18 27.30 -3.40
C GLN A 38 2.39 27.20 -2.46
N ILE A 39 3.54 26.86 -3.03
CA ILE A 39 4.85 26.94 -2.39
C ILE A 39 5.74 27.79 -3.30
N ASP A 40 6.34 28.84 -2.76
CA ASP A 40 7.21 29.75 -3.50
C ASP A 40 6.56 30.36 -4.77
N GLY A 41 5.24 30.53 -4.75
CA GLY A 41 4.48 31.05 -5.91
C GLY A 41 4.14 29.98 -6.97
N GLU A 42 4.59 28.74 -6.81
CA GLU A 42 4.20 27.63 -7.68
C GLU A 42 2.99 26.89 -7.10
N GLU A 43 2.02 26.60 -7.97
CA GLU A 43 0.82 25.86 -7.59
C GLU A 43 1.10 24.36 -7.47
N MET A 44 0.72 23.79 -6.34
CA MET A 44 0.90 22.36 -6.08
C MET A 44 -0.28 21.55 -6.60
N LYS A 45 0.04 20.40 -7.20
CA LYS A 45 -0.97 19.48 -7.72
C LYS A 45 -1.68 18.76 -6.60
N THR A 46 -3.01 18.94 -6.52
CA THR A 46 -3.88 18.15 -5.64
C THR A 46 -4.23 16.84 -6.31
N VAL A 47 -4.12 15.75 -5.57
CA VAL A 47 -4.44 14.40 -6.05
C VAL A 47 -5.37 13.69 -5.08
N THR A 48 -6.24 12.82 -5.60
CA THR A 48 -7.14 11.97 -4.80
C THR A 48 -6.47 10.69 -4.31
N GLY A 49 -5.32 10.36 -4.87
CA GLY A 49 -4.52 9.22 -4.47
C GLY A 49 -3.16 9.22 -5.15
N PHE A 50 -2.20 8.56 -4.55
CA PHE A 50 -0.86 8.38 -5.12
C PHE A 50 -0.28 7.02 -4.73
N ILE A 51 0.75 6.59 -5.46
CA ILE A 51 1.45 5.33 -5.18
C ILE A 51 2.71 5.66 -4.39
N PHE A 52 2.82 5.08 -3.20
CA PHE A 52 4.00 5.19 -2.33
C PHE A 52 4.51 3.77 -2.02
N LEU A 53 5.77 3.50 -2.39
CA LEU A 53 6.40 2.18 -2.22
C LEU A 53 5.52 1.02 -2.74
N GLY A 54 4.95 1.18 -3.93
CA GLY A 54 4.06 0.18 -4.52
C GLY A 54 2.65 0.11 -3.93
N SER A 55 2.36 0.90 -2.90
CA SER A 55 1.07 0.95 -2.22
C SER A 55 0.27 2.19 -2.62
N LYS A 56 -0.96 2.01 -3.10
CA LYS A 56 -1.85 3.13 -3.42
C LYS A 56 -2.45 3.70 -2.14
N ILE A 57 -2.21 4.97 -1.86
CA ILE A 57 -2.81 5.73 -0.77
C ILE A 57 -3.89 6.65 -1.36
N THR A 58 -5.07 6.66 -0.76
CA THR A 58 -6.22 7.48 -1.17
C THR A 58 -6.69 8.36 -0.02
N ALA A 59 -7.27 9.51 -0.34
CA ALA A 59 -7.73 10.50 0.64
C ALA A 59 -8.83 9.98 1.58
N ASP A 60 -9.63 9.02 1.12
CA ASP A 60 -10.70 8.36 1.89
C ASP A 60 -10.18 7.21 2.78
N SER A 61 -8.87 6.95 2.75
CA SER A 61 -8.23 5.83 3.48
C SER A 61 -8.86 4.46 3.19
N ASP A 62 -9.55 4.29 2.05
CA ASP A 62 -10.12 3.00 1.68
C ASP A 62 -9.09 2.04 1.08
N CYS A 63 -8.77 1.00 1.84
CA CYS A 63 -7.83 -0.04 1.46
C CYS A 63 -8.46 -1.21 0.70
N SER A 64 -9.77 -1.16 0.40
CA SER A 64 -10.49 -2.29 -0.22
C SER A 64 -9.88 -2.74 -1.54
N HIS A 65 -9.51 -1.79 -2.40
CA HIS A 65 -8.87 -2.09 -3.68
C HIS A 65 -7.51 -2.75 -3.52
N LYS A 66 -6.71 -2.28 -2.56
CA LYS A 66 -5.40 -2.88 -2.25
C LYS A 66 -5.56 -4.33 -1.80
N ILE A 67 -6.41 -4.55 -0.81
CA ILE A 67 -6.65 -5.89 -0.26
C ILE A 67 -7.12 -6.84 -1.37
N LYS A 68 -8.11 -6.44 -2.17
CA LYS A 68 -8.57 -7.24 -3.32
C LYS A 68 -7.44 -7.59 -4.29
N ARG A 69 -6.60 -6.62 -4.64
CA ARG A 69 -5.45 -6.83 -5.53
C ARG A 69 -4.46 -7.84 -4.93
N HIS A 70 -4.10 -7.67 -3.65
CA HIS A 70 -3.15 -8.56 -2.99
C HIS A 70 -3.69 -9.98 -2.83
N LEU A 71 -4.99 -10.13 -2.53
CA LEU A 71 -5.65 -11.44 -2.49
C LEU A 71 -5.65 -12.12 -3.88
N LEU A 72 -5.85 -11.34 -4.95
CA LEU A 72 -5.77 -11.86 -6.33
C LEU A 72 -4.34 -12.32 -6.66
N LEU A 73 -3.33 -11.52 -6.31
CA LEU A 73 -1.93 -11.90 -6.49
C LEU A 73 -1.59 -13.16 -5.69
N GLY A 74 -2.04 -13.26 -4.46
CA GLY A 74 -1.87 -14.46 -3.63
C GLY A 74 -2.49 -15.70 -4.26
N ARG A 75 -3.71 -15.59 -4.84
CA ARG A 75 -4.35 -16.69 -5.58
C ARG A 75 -3.55 -17.11 -6.80
N ASN A 76 -3.02 -16.16 -7.57
CA ASN A 76 -2.18 -16.46 -8.72
C ASN A 76 -0.91 -17.22 -8.30
N VAL A 77 -0.28 -16.80 -7.21
CA VAL A 77 0.89 -17.51 -6.65
C VAL A 77 0.52 -18.92 -6.21
N MET A 78 -0.62 -19.12 -5.53
CA MET A 78 -1.11 -20.44 -5.15
C MET A 78 -1.33 -21.33 -6.37
N THR A 79 -1.94 -20.80 -7.44
CA THR A 79 -2.15 -21.55 -8.68
C THR A 79 -0.83 -21.96 -9.33
N ASN A 80 0.18 -21.10 -9.29
CA ASN A 80 1.52 -21.42 -9.81
C ASN A 80 2.23 -22.51 -8.98
N LEU A 81 1.90 -22.61 -7.69
CA LEU A 81 2.43 -23.65 -6.81
C LEU A 81 1.61 -24.96 -6.81
N ASP A 82 0.50 -25.01 -7.55
CA ASP A 82 -0.45 -26.12 -7.51
C ASP A 82 0.20 -27.47 -7.79
N SER A 83 1.07 -27.57 -8.78
CA SER A 83 1.81 -28.79 -9.11
C SER A 83 2.67 -29.30 -7.94
N ILE A 84 3.28 -28.38 -7.19
CA ILE A 84 4.10 -28.69 -6.01
C ILE A 84 3.20 -29.11 -4.85
N LEU A 85 2.10 -28.35 -4.63
CA LEU A 85 1.18 -28.61 -3.53
C LEU A 85 0.38 -29.90 -3.70
N GLN A 86 0.12 -30.33 -4.94
CA GLN A 86 -0.53 -31.60 -5.24
C GLN A 86 0.42 -32.80 -5.24
N SER A 87 1.75 -32.58 -5.29
CA SER A 87 2.73 -33.67 -5.26
C SER A 87 2.59 -34.53 -4.00
N ARG A 88 2.57 -35.84 -4.18
CA ARG A 88 2.53 -36.81 -3.06
C ARG A 88 3.90 -37.02 -2.41
N GLU A 89 4.96 -36.64 -3.10
CA GLU A 89 6.34 -36.79 -2.60
C GLU A 89 6.69 -35.74 -1.55
N ILE A 90 5.97 -34.61 -1.55
CA ILE A 90 6.22 -33.52 -0.62
C ILE A 90 5.30 -33.67 0.61
N ILE A 91 5.92 -33.73 1.77
CA ILE A 91 5.20 -33.87 3.04
C ILE A 91 4.42 -32.58 3.40
N LEU A 92 3.31 -32.74 4.10
CA LEU A 92 2.42 -31.64 4.47
C LEU A 92 3.12 -30.46 5.19
N PRO A 93 4.01 -30.65 6.17
CA PRO A 93 4.73 -29.55 6.82
C PRO A 93 5.52 -28.69 5.84
N THR A 94 6.14 -29.29 4.82
CA THR A 94 6.87 -28.56 3.78
C THR A 94 5.93 -27.71 2.92
N LYS A 95 4.77 -28.25 2.54
CA LYS A 95 3.73 -27.52 1.80
C LYS A 95 3.24 -26.31 2.59
N VAL A 96 2.94 -26.48 3.87
CA VAL A 96 2.55 -25.40 4.77
C VAL A 96 3.64 -24.32 4.86
N HIS A 97 4.89 -24.75 4.98
CA HIS A 97 6.03 -23.81 5.00
C HIS A 97 6.15 -23.01 3.71
N LEU A 98 5.99 -23.64 2.55
CA LEU A 98 6.02 -22.97 1.25
C LEU A 98 4.92 -21.92 1.13
N VAL A 99 3.68 -22.24 1.52
CA VAL A 99 2.57 -21.28 1.49
C VAL A 99 2.85 -20.09 2.41
N LYS A 100 3.33 -20.34 3.63
CA LYS A 100 3.69 -19.28 4.57
C LYS A 100 4.85 -18.42 4.09
N ALA A 101 5.85 -19.01 3.45
CA ALA A 101 7.04 -18.28 3.01
C ALA A 101 6.85 -17.52 1.70
N ILE A 102 5.96 -17.97 0.81
CA ILE A 102 5.80 -17.41 -0.53
C ILE A 102 4.46 -16.66 -0.67
N VAL A 103 3.36 -17.27 -0.29
CA VAL A 103 2.02 -16.70 -0.53
C VAL A 103 1.67 -15.60 0.46
N LEU A 104 1.87 -15.82 1.75
CA LEU A 104 1.50 -14.85 2.77
C LEU A 104 2.25 -13.52 2.64
N PRO A 105 3.57 -13.46 2.35
CA PRO A 105 4.26 -12.20 2.12
C PRO A 105 3.69 -11.40 0.95
N VAL A 106 3.24 -12.05 -0.13
CA VAL A 106 2.60 -11.39 -1.28
C VAL A 106 1.26 -10.76 -0.88
N VAL A 107 0.46 -11.49 -0.10
CA VAL A 107 -0.85 -11.02 0.37
C VAL A 107 -0.70 -9.88 1.39
N MET A 108 0.25 -10.00 2.31
CA MET A 108 0.44 -9.07 3.42
C MET A 108 1.37 -7.91 3.09
N TYR A 109 1.92 -7.83 1.88
CA TYR A 109 2.82 -6.74 1.50
C TYR A 109 2.16 -5.36 1.66
N GLY A 110 2.79 -4.50 2.46
CA GLY A 110 2.29 -3.15 2.73
C GLY A 110 1.06 -3.09 3.62
N CYS A 111 0.75 -4.18 4.37
CA CYS A 111 -0.42 -4.25 5.25
C CYS A 111 -0.36 -3.25 6.41
N GLU A 112 0.83 -2.80 6.81
CA GLU A 112 1.05 -1.79 7.84
C GLU A 112 0.36 -0.46 7.50
N SER A 113 0.15 -0.18 6.22
CA SER A 113 -0.56 1.02 5.75
C SER A 113 -2.08 0.83 5.61
N TRP A 114 -2.60 -0.34 5.95
CA TRP A 114 -4.02 -0.64 5.78
C TRP A 114 -4.83 -0.26 7.00
N THR A 115 -5.82 0.60 6.81
CA THR A 115 -6.91 0.81 7.77
C THR A 115 -7.85 -0.40 7.73
N VAL A 116 -7.62 -1.37 8.60
CA VAL A 116 -8.34 -2.65 8.54
C VAL A 116 -9.65 -2.55 9.32
N LYS A 117 -10.76 -2.43 8.61
CA LYS A 117 -12.10 -2.61 9.18
C LYS A 117 -12.41 -4.11 9.33
N LYS A 118 -13.24 -4.51 10.30
CA LYS A 118 -13.62 -5.93 10.55
C LYS A 118 -14.05 -6.71 9.29
N ALA A 119 -14.77 -6.07 8.37
CA ALA A 119 -15.17 -6.69 7.11
C ALA A 119 -13.99 -7.05 6.18
N LYS A 120 -12.85 -6.36 6.33
CA LYS A 120 -11.64 -6.60 5.54
C LYS A 120 -10.81 -7.72 6.14
N CYS A 121 -10.77 -7.84 7.47
CA CYS A 121 -10.18 -9.00 8.15
C CYS A 121 -10.82 -10.29 7.67
N ARG A 122 -12.15 -10.36 7.63
CA ARG A 122 -12.89 -11.54 7.15
C ARG A 122 -12.50 -12.01 5.75
N ARG A 123 -12.11 -11.09 4.86
CA ARG A 123 -11.64 -11.46 3.51
C ARG A 123 -10.26 -12.09 3.53
N ILE A 124 -9.39 -11.62 4.40
CA ILE A 124 -8.04 -12.20 4.59
C ILE A 124 -8.18 -13.57 5.24
N ASP A 125 -9.01 -13.68 6.27
CA ASP A 125 -9.30 -14.96 6.94
C ASP A 125 -9.92 -15.97 5.96
N ALA A 126 -10.88 -15.55 5.12
CA ALA A 126 -11.46 -16.39 4.09
C ALA A 126 -10.44 -16.84 3.03
N PHE A 127 -9.47 -15.99 2.69
CA PHE A 127 -8.38 -16.36 1.79
C PHE A 127 -7.46 -17.37 2.47
N GLU A 128 -7.13 -17.18 3.74
CA GLU A 128 -6.31 -18.14 4.49
C GLU A 128 -6.98 -19.51 4.56
N LEU A 129 -8.29 -19.55 4.86
CA LEU A 129 -9.07 -20.80 4.83
C LEU A 129 -9.08 -21.44 3.43
N TRP A 130 -9.12 -20.65 2.37
CA TRP A 130 -9.07 -21.16 1.00
C TRP A 130 -7.70 -21.78 0.64
N CYS A 131 -6.61 -21.32 1.28
CA CYS A 131 -5.26 -21.86 1.06
C CYS A 131 -5.08 -23.28 1.66
N TRP A 132 -5.92 -23.65 2.64
CA TRP A 132 -5.85 -24.94 3.38
C TRP A 132 -6.96 -25.91 2.98
#